data_027b4c402d92401b3e99d5f482aa83f9
#
_entry.id   027b4c402d92401b3e99d5f482aa83f9
#
_cell.length_a   1.000
_cell.length_b   1.000
_cell.length_c   1.000
_cell.angle_alpha   90.00
_cell.angle_beta   90.00
_cell.angle_gamma   90.00
#
_symmetry.space_group_name_H-M   'P 1'
#
loop_
_entity.id
_entity.type
_entity.pdbx_description
1 polymer ?
#
loop_
_entity_poly.entity_id
_entity_poly.type
_entity_poly.pdbx_seq_one_letter_code
_entity_poly.pdbx_strand_id
1 'polypeptide(L)'
;MSEMDQIRFQVMWNRLLSVVEEQAQTLVRTAFSTSAREAGDVSAGVFDLDGQMLAQAVTGTPGHINSMARAVIHFLKVFPSDTMQEGDTYITNDPWKGTGHLHDFTVVSPTFKDGVMVALFASTSHVVDIGGIGQSPDGKQIYHEGLFIPIMPLATRGVMNEWLLNLVRANVREPVQVEGDIYALAACNETGSRRLLAMMREYDLESLDELGAHIIDTSRVGMEKAINDMPKGSWTHSMRIDGYESPIDLTATLTIGDGEIVVD
;
A
#
# COMPACT_ATOMS: atom_id res chain seq x y z
N MET A 1 -24.51 1.98 -20.61
CA MET A 1 -23.61 3.14 -20.45
C MET A 1 -23.43 3.79 -21.80
N SER A 2 -23.63 5.10 -21.93
CA SER A 2 -23.41 5.81 -23.20
C SER A 2 -21.90 5.93 -23.51
N GLU A 3 -21.56 6.20 -24.77
CA GLU A 3 -20.16 6.46 -25.17
C GLU A 3 -19.57 7.68 -24.41
N MET A 4 -20.40 8.69 -24.16
CA MET A 4 -20.02 9.86 -23.39
C MET A 4 -19.69 9.53 -21.91
N ASP A 5 -20.47 8.61 -21.31
CA ASP A 5 -20.21 8.15 -19.95
C ASP A 5 -18.87 7.39 -19.87
N GLN A 6 -18.56 6.55 -20.88
CA GLN A 6 -17.28 5.83 -20.94
C GLN A 6 -16.09 6.80 -21.00
N ILE A 7 -16.18 7.82 -21.85
CA ILE A 7 -15.14 8.85 -21.95
C ILE A 7 -14.98 9.59 -20.61
N ARG A 8 -16.10 9.96 -19.97
CA ARG A 8 -16.09 10.63 -18.66
C ARG A 8 -15.39 9.78 -17.59
N PHE A 9 -15.73 8.49 -17.47
CA PHE A 9 -15.09 7.58 -16.53
C PHE A 9 -13.58 7.41 -16.81
N GLN A 10 -13.19 7.29 -18.08
CA GLN A 10 -11.77 7.18 -18.43
C GLN A 10 -10.99 8.45 -18.05
N VAL A 11 -11.56 9.63 -18.24
CA VAL A 11 -10.93 10.91 -17.84
C VAL A 11 -10.80 10.99 -16.31
N MET A 12 -11.85 10.61 -15.57
CA MET A 12 -11.82 10.59 -14.11
C MET A 12 -10.81 9.56 -13.58
N TRP A 13 -10.73 8.37 -14.19
CA TRP A 13 -9.72 7.37 -13.82
C TRP A 13 -8.30 7.89 -14.04
N ASN A 14 -8.01 8.48 -15.19
CA ASN A 14 -6.71 9.10 -15.45
C ASN A 14 -6.39 10.22 -14.44
N ARG A 15 -7.41 10.97 -14.02
CA ARG A 15 -7.26 12.00 -12.98
C ARG A 15 -6.92 11.39 -11.63
N LEU A 16 -7.57 10.25 -11.28
CA LEU A 16 -7.29 9.51 -10.06
C LEU A 16 -5.86 8.93 -10.04
N LEU A 17 -5.38 8.43 -11.19
CA LEU A 17 -3.97 8.01 -11.34
C LEU A 17 -3.01 9.18 -11.08
N SER A 18 -3.34 10.39 -11.54
CA SER A 18 -2.53 11.59 -11.26
C SER A 18 -2.53 11.97 -9.78
N VAL A 19 -3.63 11.73 -9.07
CA VAL A 19 -3.73 11.97 -7.62
C VAL A 19 -2.76 11.06 -6.84
N VAL A 20 -2.75 9.77 -7.14
CA VAL A 20 -1.85 8.83 -6.43
C VAL A 20 -0.40 8.99 -6.85
N GLU A 21 -0.12 9.41 -8.09
CA GLU A 21 1.24 9.75 -8.50
C GLU A 21 1.77 10.96 -7.72
N GLU A 22 0.94 11.99 -7.50
CA GLU A 22 1.31 13.14 -6.68
C GLU A 22 1.49 12.75 -5.20
N GLN A 23 0.69 11.80 -4.70
CA GLN A 23 0.89 11.20 -3.38
C GLN A 23 2.29 10.56 -3.28
N ALA A 24 2.66 9.68 -4.21
CA ALA A 24 3.96 9.02 -4.23
C ALA A 24 5.12 10.00 -4.36
N GLN A 25 5.01 10.99 -5.26
CA GLN A 25 6.01 12.02 -5.43
C GLN A 25 6.17 12.89 -4.17
N THR A 26 5.08 13.11 -3.42
CA THR A 26 5.16 13.81 -2.14
C THR A 26 5.96 12.98 -1.13
N LEU A 27 5.71 11.66 -1.04
CA LEU A 27 6.48 10.76 -0.18
C LEU A 27 7.97 10.82 -0.50
N VAL A 28 8.34 10.60 -1.77
CA VAL A 28 9.75 10.64 -2.21
C VAL A 28 10.44 11.97 -1.89
N ARG A 29 9.73 13.11 -2.04
CA ARG A 29 10.31 14.44 -1.80
C ARG A 29 10.40 14.81 -0.33
N THR A 30 9.55 14.25 0.53
CA THR A 30 9.50 14.60 1.96
C THR A 30 10.16 13.56 2.86
N ALA A 31 10.43 12.36 2.35
CA ALA A 31 11.14 11.32 3.08
C ALA A 31 12.57 11.75 3.47
N PHE A 32 13.04 11.23 4.57
CA PHE A 32 14.35 11.52 5.16
C PHE A 32 15.38 10.44 4.77
N SER A 33 14.97 9.19 4.64
CA SER A 33 15.86 8.09 4.30
C SER A 33 16.22 8.05 2.80
N THR A 34 17.38 7.49 2.51
CA THR A 34 17.81 7.24 1.11
C THR A 34 17.04 6.10 0.46
N SER A 35 16.53 5.14 1.23
CA SER A 35 15.69 4.06 0.72
C SER A 35 14.43 4.59 0.06
N ALA A 36 13.76 5.56 0.68
CA ALA A 36 12.57 6.20 0.10
C ALA A 36 12.95 7.20 -1.00
N ARG A 37 13.92 8.10 -0.75
CA ARG A 37 14.23 9.22 -1.63
C ARG A 37 14.98 8.85 -2.90
N GLU A 38 15.94 7.93 -2.81
CA GLU A 38 16.87 7.62 -3.89
C GLU A 38 16.60 6.24 -4.50
N ALA A 39 16.34 5.23 -3.67
CA ALA A 39 15.99 3.91 -4.17
C ALA A 39 14.52 3.81 -4.64
N GLY A 40 13.65 4.71 -4.17
CA GLY A 40 12.23 4.71 -4.54
C GLY A 40 11.48 3.50 -3.97
N ASP A 41 11.94 2.97 -2.83
CA ASP A 41 11.30 1.82 -2.18
C ASP A 41 10.06 2.25 -1.39
N VAL A 42 9.06 2.63 -2.16
CA VAL A 42 7.80 3.22 -1.72
C VAL A 42 6.62 2.67 -2.51
N SER A 43 5.42 2.84 -1.98
CA SER A 43 4.17 2.62 -2.70
C SER A 43 3.10 3.57 -2.19
N ALA A 44 2.16 3.93 -3.06
CA ALA A 44 1.07 4.82 -2.75
C ALA A 44 -0.18 4.44 -3.54
N GLY A 45 -1.35 4.53 -2.93
CA GLY A 45 -2.60 4.17 -3.56
C GLY A 45 -3.84 4.70 -2.85
N VAL A 46 -4.95 4.69 -3.57
CA VAL A 46 -6.29 5.05 -3.11
C VAL A 46 -7.21 3.85 -3.20
N PHE A 47 -8.09 3.73 -2.21
CA PHE A 47 -8.97 2.59 -1.99
C PHE A 47 -10.40 3.04 -1.74
N ASP A 48 -11.36 2.19 -2.10
CA ASP A 48 -12.75 2.35 -1.69
C ASP A 48 -12.95 1.98 -0.21
N LEU A 49 -14.20 2.07 0.25
CA LEU A 49 -14.55 1.78 1.65
C LEU A 49 -14.52 0.30 2.02
N ASP A 50 -14.48 -0.58 1.03
CA ASP A 50 -14.32 -2.03 1.19
C ASP A 50 -12.84 -2.46 1.15
N GLY A 51 -11.93 -1.50 0.92
CA GLY A 51 -10.48 -1.74 0.83
C GLY A 51 -10.03 -2.28 -0.52
N GLN A 52 -10.83 -2.10 -1.58
CA GLN A 52 -10.41 -2.42 -2.94
C GLN A 52 -9.60 -1.26 -3.53
N MET A 53 -8.46 -1.57 -4.12
CA MET A 53 -7.59 -0.56 -4.70
C MET A 53 -8.15 0.00 -6.00
N LEU A 54 -8.40 1.30 -6.05
CA LEU A 54 -8.93 2.01 -7.22
C LEU A 54 -7.82 2.54 -8.12
N ALA A 55 -6.73 2.99 -7.54
CA ALA A 55 -5.55 3.42 -8.28
C ALA A 55 -4.30 3.32 -7.40
N GLN A 56 -3.17 3.09 -8.06
CA GLN A 56 -1.85 3.10 -7.47
C GLN A 56 -0.92 3.98 -8.28
N ALA A 57 0.11 4.54 -7.63
CA ALA A 57 1.15 5.26 -8.33
C ALA A 57 1.98 4.33 -9.22
N VAL A 58 2.45 4.85 -10.33
CA VAL A 58 3.43 4.16 -11.18
C VAL A 58 4.81 4.17 -10.52
N THR A 59 5.13 5.27 -9.82
CA THR A 59 6.30 5.36 -8.96
C THR A 59 6.13 4.44 -7.76
N GLY A 60 6.96 3.39 -7.67
CA GLY A 60 6.93 2.50 -6.52
C GLY A 60 7.50 1.11 -6.76
N THR A 61 7.63 0.37 -5.67
CA THR A 61 8.16 -0.99 -5.66
C THR A 61 7.07 -1.99 -6.02
N PRO A 62 7.21 -2.79 -7.10
CA PRO A 62 6.17 -3.74 -7.52
C PRO A 62 5.74 -4.72 -6.44
N GLY A 63 6.66 -5.15 -5.56
CA GLY A 63 6.35 -6.06 -4.46
C GLY A 63 5.39 -5.50 -3.41
N HIS A 64 5.38 -4.19 -3.21
CA HIS A 64 4.51 -3.53 -2.24
C HIS A 64 3.05 -3.40 -2.71
N ILE A 65 2.81 -3.35 -4.02
CA ILE A 65 1.51 -2.98 -4.59
C ILE A 65 0.38 -3.89 -4.10
N ASN A 66 0.50 -5.19 -4.37
CA ASN A 66 -0.54 -6.15 -3.99
C ASN A 66 -0.56 -6.44 -2.49
N SER A 67 0.59 -6.41 -1.82
CA SER A 67 0.68 -6.58 -0.37
C SER A 67 0.05 -5.39 0.36
N MET A 68 0.26 -4.15 -0.08
CA MET A 68 -0.41 -2.97 0.44
C MET A 68 -1.93 -3.04 0.23
N ALA A 69 -2.39 -3.53 -0.94
CA ALA A 69 -3.82 -3.75 -1.19
C ALA A 69 -4.44 -4.74 -0.20
N ARG A 70 -3.72 -5.79 0.15
CA ARG A 70 -4.16 -6.73 1.20
C ARG A 70 -4.06 -6.14 2.60
N ALA A 71 -3.05 -5.30 2.86
CA ALA A 71 -2.87 -4.63 4.14
C ALA A 71 -4.09 -3.78 4.51
N VAL A 72 -4.62 -2.97 3.59
CA VAL A 72 -5.79 -2.10 3.85
C VAL A 72 -6.99 -2.90 4.37
N ILE A 73 -7.24 -4.10 3.83
CA ILE A 73 -8.29 -5.00 4.33
C ILE A 73 -8.02 -5.42 5.79
N HIS A 74 -6.76 -5.60 6.20
CA HIS A 74 -6.42 -5.91 7.58
C HIS A 74 -6.63 -4.71 8.50
N PHE A 75 -6.36 -3.48 8.04
CA PHE A 75 -6.68 -2.27 8.79
C PHE A 75 -8.18 -2.14 9.03
N LEU A 76 -9.01 -2.35 7.99
CA LEU A 76 -10.47 -2.30 8.10
C LEU A 76 -11.06 -3.38 9.03
N LYS A 77 -10.41 -4.53 9.19
CA LYS A 77 -10.81 -5.55 10.16
C LYS A 77 -10.54 -5.15 11.60
N VAL A 78 -9.50 -4.35 11.85
CA VAL A 78 -9.13 -3.86 13.19
C VAL A 78 -9.87 -2.58 13.52
N PHE A 79 -9.98 -1.69 12.55
CA PHE A 79 -10.67 -0.41 12.63
C PHE A 79 -11.70 -0.35 11.48
N PRO A 80 -12.95 -0.80 11.71
CA PRO A 80 -14.01 -0.68 10.72
C PRO A 80 -14.25 0.79 10.30
N SER A 81 -14.63 1.01 9.05
CA SER A 81 -14.78 2.35 8.46
C SER A 81 -15.72 3.27 9.24
N ASP A 82 -16.76 2.73 9.87
CA ASP A 82 -17.71 3.45 10.73
C ASP A 82 -17.12 3.91 12.07
N THR A 83 -15.95 3.39 12.45
CA THR A 83 -15.21 3.80 13.66
C THR A 83 -14.14 4.85 13.41
N MET A 84 -13.76 5.05 12.12
CA MET A 84 -12.74 6.01 11.73
C MET A 84 -13.27 7.44 11.74
N GLN A 85 -12.42 8.39 12.04
CA GLN A 85 -12.77 9.81 12.11
C GLN A 85 -11.82 10.66 11.25
N GLU A 86 -12.26 11.85 10.91
CA GLU A 86 -11.43 12.80 10.16
C GLU A 86 -10.15 13.13 10.95
N GLY A 87 -9.00 13.03 10.27
CA GLY A 87 -7.68 13.22 10.87
C GLY A 87 -7.09 11.98 11.55
N ASP A 88 -7.79 10.85 11.54
CA ASP A 88 -7.19 9.58 11.97
C ASP A 88 -6.16 9.09 10.94
N THR A 89 -5.15 8.43 11.44
CA THR A 89 -4.13 7.75 10.64
C THR A 89 -3.65 6.52 11.39
N TYR A 90 -3.48 5.42 10.68
CA TYR A 90 -3.11 4.13 11.25
C TYR A 90 -1.80 3.64 10.65
N ILE A 91 -1.03 2.84 11.40
CA ILE A 91 0.27 2.31 11.00
C ILE A 91 0.43 0.85 11.39
N THR A 92 1.22 0.12 10.61
CA THR A 92 1.78 -1.19 10.97
C THR A 92 3.07 -1.46 10.20
N ASN A 93 3.89 -2.35 10.74
CA ASN A 93 4.94 -3.04 10.00
C ASN A 93 4.85 -4.56 10.15
N ASP A 94 3.67 -5.09 10.51
CA ASP A 94 3.41 -6.53 10.60
C ASP A 94 3.60 -7.20 9.23
N PRO A 95 4.59 -8.11 9.03
CA PRO A 95 4.90 -8.69 7.72
C PRO A 95 3.76 -9.52 7.12
N TRP A 96 2.88 -10.08 7.96
CA TRP A 96 1.73 -10.87 7.51
C TRP A 96 0.49 -10.02 7.21
N LYS A 97 0.52 -8.74 7.59
CA LYS A 97 -0.55 -7.79 7.36
C LYS A 97 -0.10 -6.56 6.58
N GLY A 98 1.17 -6.44 6.33
CA GLY A 98 1.84 -5.40 5.55
C GLY A 98 2.54 -5.98 4.33
N THR A 99 3.81 -5.63 4.14
CA THR A 99 4.56 -5.87 2.91
C THR A 99 5.67 -6.91 2.98
N GLY A 100 5.73 -7.70 4.04
CA GLY A 100 6.54 -8.93 4.06
C GLY A 100 7.75 -8.91 4.99
N HIS A 101 8.18 -7.74 5.51
CA HIS A 101 9.21 -7.62 6.54
C HIS A 101 9.01 -6.38 7.42
N LEU A 102 9.70 -6.32 8.58
CA LEU A 102 9.44 -5.25 9.56
C LEU A 102 9.96 -3.87 9.12
N HIS A 103 10.87 -3.80 8.15
CA HIS A 103 11.39 -2.53 7.64
C HIS A 103 10.35 -1.74 6.83
N ASP A 104 9.28 -2.38 6.36
CA ASP A 104 8.26 -1.72 5.57
C ASP A 104 7.13 -1.21 6.47
N PHE A 105 7.05 0.09 6.61
CA PHE A 105 5.93 0.73 7.31
C PHE A 105 4.80 1.01 6.35
N THR A 106 3.61 0.49 6.67
CA THR A 106 2.38 0.80 5.94
C THR A 106 1.52 1.73 6.77
N VAL A 107 1.11 2.84 6.17
CA VAL A 107 0.26 3.87 6.78
C VAL A 107 -1.03 4.00 6.00
N VAL A 108 -2.17 4.01 6.71
CA VAL A 108 -3.52 4.14 6.12
C VAL A 108 -4.24 5.33 6.75
N SER A 109 -4.86 6.16 5.92
CA SER A 109 -5.60 7.35 6.34
C SER A 109 -6.95 7.42 5.65
N PRO A 110 -8.07 7.59 6.39
CA PRO A 110 -9.38 7.82 5.80
C PRO A 110 -9.50 9.24 5.24
N THR A 111 -10.28 9.38 4.18
CA THR A 111 -10.62 10.66 3.56
C THR A 111 -12.09 10.96 3.74
N PHE A 112 -12.40 12.15 4.23
CA PHE A 112 -13.76 12.61 4.47
C PHE A 112 -14.13 13.78 3.55
N LYS A 113 -15.33 13.75 2.98
CA LYS A 113 -15.99 14.85 2.27
C LYS A 113 -17.24 15.22 3.06
N ASP A 114 -17.30 16.46 3.55
CA ASP A 114 -18.46 16.99 4.28
C ASP A 114 -18.93 16.09 5.46
N GLY A 115 -17.95 15.50 6.16
CA GLY A 115 -18.18 14.61 7.31
C GLY A 115 -18.53 13.15 6.94
N VAL A 116 -18.55 12.81 5.66
CA VAL A 116 -18.78 11.44 5.16
C VAL A 116 -17.46 10.87 4.63
N MET A 117 -17.10 9.67 5.07
CA MET A 117 -15.93 8.96 4.57
C MET A 117 -16.15 8.55 3.12
N VAL A 118 -15.20 8.88 2.22
CA VAL A 118 -15.33 8.64 0.76
C VAL A 118 -14.22 7.75 0.20
N ALA A 119 -13.09 7.62 0.88
CA ALA A 119 -11.96 6.82 0.43
C ALA A 119 -10.98 6.52 1.57
N LEU A 120 -10.03 5.63 1.29
CA LEU A 120 -8.81 5.42 2.09
C LEU A 120 -7.59 5.69 1.20
N PHE A 121 -6.58 6.34 1.77
CA PHE A 121 -5.24 6.40 1.18
C PHE A 121 -4.31 5.51 1.95
N ALA A 122 -3.46 4.77 1.24
CA ALA A 122 -2.39 4.00 1.84
C ALA A 122 -1.05 4.32 1.20
N SER A 123 -0.02 4.27 2.00
CA SER A 123 1.37 4.41 1.57
C SER A 123 2.25 3.42 2.32
N THR A 124 3.30 2.94 1.66
CA THR A 124 4.32 2.07 2.26
C THR A 124 5.69 2.60 1.90
N SER A 125 6.63 2.49 2.83
CA SER A 125 8.03 2.80 2.59
C SER A 125 8.93 1.89 3.42
N HIS A 126 10.02 1.47 2.81
CA HIS A 126 11.13 0.82 3.50
C HIS A 126 11.90 1.83 4.32
N VAL A 127 11.88 1.70 5.66
CA VAL A 127 12.64 2.55 6.56
C VAL A 127 14.07 2.05 6.75
N VAL A 128 14.99 2.97 6.98
CA VAL A 128 16.44 2.69 7.02
C VAL A 128 16.86 1.81 8.20
N ASP A 129 16.12 1.83 9.30
CA ASP A 129 16.43 1.10 10.52
C ASP A 129 15.19 0.90 11.40
N ILE A 130 15.08 -0.29 11.98
CA ILE A 130 14.04 -0.62 12.97
C ILE A 130 14.63 -1.27 14.23
N GLY A 131 15.95 -1.11 14.46
CA GLY A 131 16.67 -1.80 15.53
C GLY A 131 17.07 -3.24 15.13
N GLY A 132 17.09 -4.14 16.09
CA GLY A 132 17.44 -5.54 15.85
C GLY A 132 18.83 -5.75 15.27
N ILE A 133 19.02 -6.85 14.55
CA ILE A 133 20.28 -7.18 13.85
C ILE A 133 20.34 -6.54 12.44
N GLY A 134 19.32 -5.78 12.07
CA GLY A 134 19.14 -5.25 10.71
C GLY A 134 18.63 -6.31 9.73
N GLN A 135 18.54 -5.93 8.47
CA GLN A 135 18.16 -6.83 7.40
C GLN A 135 19.28 -7.83 7.12
N SER A 136 19.17 -9.02 7.69
CA SER A 136 20.19 -10.05 7.62
C SER A 136 19.58 -11.44 7.43
N PRO A 137 20.20 -12.30 6.58
CA PRO A 137 19.81 -13.68 6.45
C PRO A 137 20.03 -14.51 7.73
N ASP A 138 20.77 -13.98 8.71
CA ASP A 138 21.02 -14.64 9.99
C ASP A 138 19.84 -14.52 10.98
N GLY A 139 18.85 -13.69 10.66
CA GLY A 139 17.60 -13.56 11.40
C GLY A 139 16.78 -14.84 11.34
N LYS A 140 16.66 -15.57 12.48
CA LYS A 140 15.92 -16.85 12.55
C LYS A 140 14.46 -16.67 12.99
N GLN A 141 14.07 -15.50 13.38
CA GLN A 141 12.72 -15.16 13.83
C GLN A 141 12.50 -13.65 13.72
N ILE A 142 11.25 -13.26 13.61
CA ILE A 142 10.84 -11.87 13.39
C ILE A 142 11.40 -10.89 14.43
N TYR A 143 11.53 -11.31 15.68
CA TYR A 143 12.07 -10.47 16.76
C TYR A 143 13.56 -10.12 16.58
N HIS A 144 14.27 -10.82 15.71
CA HIS A 144 15.64 -10.46 15.34
C HIS A 144 15.67 -9.27 14.38
N GLU A 145 14.63 -9.03 13.59
CA GLU A 145 14.59 -7.93 12.64
C GLU A 145 14.50 -6.56 13.34
N GLY A 146 13.78 -6.47 14.47
CA GLY A 146 13.68 -5.25 15.24
C GLY A 146 12.30 -4.99 15.83
N LEU A 147 11.91 -3.71 15.89
CA LEU A 147 10.67 -3.25 16.48
C LEU A 147 9.46 -3.70 15.65
N PHE A 148 8.56 -4.44 16.29
CA PHE A 148 7.28 -4.85 15.73
C PHE A 148 6.17 -3.88 16.16
N ILE A 149 5.48 -3.28 15.19
CA ILE A 149 4.35 -2.39 15.39
C ILE A 149 3.07 -3.06 14.84
N PRO A 150 2.15 -3.51 15.70
CA PRO A 150 0.87 -4.04 15.23
C PRO A 150 0.02 -2.94 14.59
N ILE A 151 -1.07 -3.30 13.90
CA ILE A 151 -2.01 -2.30 13.40
C ILE A 151 -2.54 -1.46 14.59
N MET A 152 -2.23 -0.16 14.58
CA MET A 152 -2.58 0.77 15.65
C MET A 152 -2.68 2.21 15.15
N PRO A 153 -3.28 3.13 15.95
CA PRO A 153 -3.33 4.55 15.59
C PRO A 153 -1.93 5.18 15.59
N LEU A 154 -1.57 5.80 14.46
CA LEU A 154 -0.44 6.72 14.32
C LEU A 154 -0.85 8.13 14.73
N ALA A 155 -2.04 8.54 14.32
CA ALA A 155 -2.65 9.79 14.76
C ALA A 155 -4.15 9.58 15.02
N THR A 156 -4.69 10.37 15.95
CA THR A 156 -6.13 10.40 16.25
C THR A 156 -6.60 11.85 16.12
N ARG A 157 -7.53 12.12 15.20
CA ARG A 157 -8.04 13.47 14.91
C ARG A 157 -6.92 14.50 14.69
N GLY A 158 -5.91 14.12 13.93
CA GLY A 158 -4.76 14.97 13.61
C GLY A 158 -3.70 15.08 14.70
N VAL A 159 -3.87 14.45 15.87
CA VAL A 159 -2.90 14.45 16.95
C VAL A 159 -2.05 13.17 16.89
N MET A 160 -0.76 13.34 16.67
CA MET A 160 0.20 12.23 16.58
C MET A 160 0.32 11.46 17.89
N ASN A 161 0.49 10.15 17.79
CA ASN A 161 0.70 9.25 18.92
C ASN A 161 2.16 9.35 19.42
N GLU A 162 2.43 10.29 20.32
CA GLU A 162 3.76 10.50 20.88
C GLU A 162 4.34 9.30 21.64
N TRP A 163 3.47 8.41 22.17
CA TRP A 163 3.95 7.19 22.81
C TRP A 163 4.57 6.23 21.78
N LEU A 164 3.94 6.09 20.61
CA LEU A 164 4.49 5.30 19.52
C LEU A 164 5.79 5.92 18.98
N LEU A 165 5.82 7.24 18.75
CA LEU A 165 7.02 7.92 18.27
C LEU A 165 8.18 7.80 19.26
N ASN A 166 7.92 7.93 20.56
CA ASN A 166 8.93 7.71 21.60
C ASN A 166 9.44 6.27 21.63
N LEU A 167 8.54 5.29 21.39
CA LEU A 167 8.94 3.89 21.30
C LEU A 167 9.85 3.66 20.08
N VAL A 168 9.50 4.22 18.94
CA VAL A 168 10.33 4.16 17.73
C VAL A 168 11.70 4.77 17.99
N ARG A 169 11.75 6.03 18.48
CA ARG A 169 13.03 6.74 18.78
C ARG A 169 13.95 5.95 19.71
N ALA A 170 13.39 5.22 20.68
CA ALA A 170 14.14 4.44 21.65
C ALA A 170 14.70 3.12 21.10
N ASN A 171 14.15 2.61 20.00
CA ASN A 171 14.50 1.29 19.47
C ASN A 171 15.29 1.32 18.16
N VAL A 172 15.41 2.47 17.48
CA VAL A 172 16.12 2.60 16.22
C VAL A 172 17.43 3.36 16.38
N ARG A 173 18.42 3.08 15.52
CA ARG A 173 19.72 3.78 15.52
C ARG A 173 19.68 5.12 14.79
N GLU A 174 18.72 5.27 13.84
CA GLU A 174 18.55 6.47 13.02
C GLU A 174 17.18 7.14 13.27
N PRO A 175 16.90 7.60 14.53
CA PRO A 175 15.56 8.05 14.92
C PRO A 175 15.03 9.24 14.11
N VAL A 176 15.91 10.15 13.68
CA VAL A 176 15.51 11.32 12.88
C VAL A 176 15.01 10.91 11.51
N GLN A 177 15.69 9.94 10.87
CA GLN A 177 15.30 9.46 9.54
C GLN A 177 14.02 8.64 9.61
N VAL A 178 13.92 7.68 10.53
CA VAL A 178 12.74 6.81 10.67
C VAL A 178 11.50 7.61 11.05
N GLU A 179 11.60 8.52 12.01
CA GLU A 179 10.48 9.38 12.38
C GLU A 179 10.09 10.32 11.23
N GLY A 180 11.08 10.88 10.53
CA GLY A 180 10.84 11.70 9.34
C GLY A 180 10.09 10.97 8.25
N ASP A 181 10.42 9.69 8.01
CA ASP A 181 9.72 8.83 7.05
C ASP A 181 8.28 8.51 7.51
N ILE A 182 8.04 8.30 8.81
CA ILE A 182 6.69 8.12 9.35
C ILE A 182 5.82 9.36 9.08
N TYR A 183 6.36 10.57 9.32
CA TYR A 183 5.67 11.81 8.99
C TYR A 183 5.45 11.98 7.48
N ALA A 184 6.42 11.59 6.66
CA ALA A 184 6.31 11.65 5.20
C ALA A 184 5.21 10.72 4.66
N LEU A 185 5.06 9.51 5.23
CA LEU A 185 3.98 8.58 4.92
C LEU A 185 2.60 9.17 5.25
N ALA A 186 2.44 9.78 6.43
CA ALA A 186 1.18 10.43 6.80
C ALA A 186 0.89 11.66 5.89
N ALA A 187 1.89 12.51 5.64
CA ALA A 187 1.76 13.72 4.83
C ALA A 187 1.45 13.41 3.36
N CYS A 188 1.99 12.35 2.79
CA CYS A 188 1.67 11.96 1.42
C CYS A 188 0.21 11.49 1.30
N ASN A 189 -0.32 10.75 2.27
CA ASN A 189 -1.72 10.36 2.31
C ASN A 189 -2.64 11.59 2.42
N GLU A 190 -2.29 12.57 3.24
CA GLU A 190 -3.02 13.85 3.33
C GLU A 190 -3.00 14.60 1.98
N THR A 191 -1.86 14.60 1.27
CA THR A 191 -1.78 15.19 -0.06
C THR A 191 -2.69 14.47 -1.04
N GLY A 192 -2.70 13.14 -1.07
CA GLY A 192 -3.62 12.33 -1.87
C GLY A 192 -5.08 12.67 -1.57
N SER A 193 -5.45 12.69 -0.28
CA SER A 193 -6.80 13.04 0.20
C SER A 193 -7.24 14.42 -0.32
N ARG A 194 -6.43 15.44 -0.11
CA ARG A 194 -6.72 16.81 -0.58
C ARG A 194 -6.91 16.89 -2.10
N ARG A 195 -6.08 16.15 -2.87
CA ARG A 195 -6.18 16.11 -4.34
C ARG A 195 -7.41 15.34 -4.81
N LEU A 196 -7.77 14.26 -4.13
CA LEU A 196 -9.02 13.53 -4.39
C LEU A 196 -10.24 14.43 -4.16
N LEU A 197 -10.30 15.13 -3.03
CA LEU A 197 -11.40 16.03 -2.73
C LEU A 197 -11.51 17.19 -3.75
N ALA A 198 -10.37 17.68 -4.28
CA ALA A 198 -10.38 18.65 -5.38
C ALA A 198 -10.95 18.04 -6.67
N MET A 199 -10.56 16.80 -7.01
CA MET A 199 -11.12 16.06 -8.13
C MET A 199 -12.63 15.83 -7.96
N MET A 200 -13.08 15.41 -6.80
CA MET A 200 -14.50 15.17 -6.52
C MET A 200 -15.33 16.44 -6.73
N ARG A 201 -14.82 17.60 -6.29
CA ARG A 201 -15.47 18.91 -6.57
C ARG A 201 -15.48 19.27 -8.05
N GLU A 202 -14.38 19.02 -8.77
CA GLU A 202 -14.25 19.30 -10.21
C GLU A 202 -15.29 18.52 -11.04
N TYR A 203 -15.58 17.28 -10.66
CA TYR A 203 -16.50 16.40 -11.38
C TYR A 203 -17.89 16.28 -10.74
N ASP A 204 -18.17 17.04 -9.67
CA ASP A 204 -19.44 17.01 -8.92
C ASP A 204 -19.77 15.59 -8.40
N LEU A 205 -18.77 14.93 -7.77
CA LEU A 205 -18.92 13.60 -7.22
C LEU A 205 -19.23 13.65 -5.73
N GLU A 206 -20.30 12.98 -5.31
CA GLU A 206 -20.61 12.78 -3.89
C GLU A 206 -19.92 11.53 -3.30
N SER A 207 -19.74 10.49 -4.11
CA SER A 207 -19.00 9.26 -3.74
C SER A 207 -18.10 8.81 -4.88
N LEU A 208 -17.26 7.79 -4.63
CA LEU A 208 -16.45 7.11 -5.65
C LEU A 208 -17.08 5.81 -6.14
N ASP A 209 -18.25 5.42 -5.67
CA ASP A 209 -18.83 4.08 -5.86
C ASP A 209 -18.98 3.71 -7.33
N GLU A 210 -19.57 4.61 -8.16
CA GLU A 210 -19.76 4.34 -9.59
C GLU A 210 -18.41 4.29 -10.34
N LEU A 211 -17.51 5.21 -10.04
CA LEU A 211 -16.17 5.22 -10.64
C LEU A 211 -15.37 3.99 -10.20
N GLY A 212 -15.42 3.66 -8.92
CA GLY A 212 -14.73 2.48 -8.36
C GLY A 212 -15.23 1.17 -8.99
N ALA A 213 -16.54 0.98 -9.07
CA ALA A 213 -17.12 -0.19 -9.71
C ALA A 213 -16.69 -0.30 -11.19
N HIS A 214 -16.69 0.83 -11.93
CA HIS A 214 -16.22 0.86 -13.32
C HIS A 214 -14.74 0.48 -13.44
N ILE A 215 -13.87 1.02 -12.59
CA ILE A 215 -12.42 0.74 -12.59
C ILE A 215 -12.17 -0.75 -12.32
N ILE A 216 -12.79 -1.30 -11.28
CA ILE A 216 -12.61 -2.69 -10.87
C ILE A 216 -13.10 -3.65 -11.95
N ASP A 217 -14.30 -3.43 -12.49
CA ASP A 217 -14.84 -4.31 -13.53
C ASP A 217 -14.03 -4.23 -14.82
N THR A 218 -13.65 -3.03 -15.26
CA THR A 218 -12.83 -2.85 -16.47
C THR A 218 -11.45 -3.50 -16.31
N SER A 219 -10.83 -3.36 -15.14
CA SER A 219 -9.52 -3.97 -14.84
C SER A 219 -9.63 -5.50 -14.79
N ARG A 220 -10.68 -6.04 -14.15
CA ARG A 220 -10.93 -7.49 -14.10
C ARG A 220 -11.12 -8.08 -15.49
N VAL A 221 -12.01 -7.48 -16.29
CA VAL A 221 -12.27 -7.96 -17.68
C VAL A 221 -11.01 -7.88 -18.54
N GLY A 222 -10.24 -6.79 -18.40
CA GLY A 222 -8.98 -6.63 -19.11
C GLY A 222 -7.95 -7.69 -18.72
N MET A 223 -7.81 -8.00 -17.44
CA MET A 223 -6.90 -9.02 -16.93
C MET A 223 -7.33 -10.43 -17.36
N GLU A 224 -8.61 -10.78 -17.20
CA GLU A 224 -9.16 -12.07 -17.65
C GLU A 224 -8.91 -12.29 -19.14
N LYS A 225 -9.11 -11.25 -19.96
CA LYS A 225 -8.80 -11.31 -21.39
C LYS A 225 -7.32 -11.55 -21.64
N ALA A 226 -6.44 -10.81 -20.98
CA ALA A 226 -4.99 -10.96 -21.14
C ALA A 226 -4.53 -12.38 -20.77
N ILE A 227 -5.07 -12.96 -19.69
CA ILE A 227 -4.79 -14.34 -19.28
C ILE A 227 -5.33 -15.34 -20.33
N ASN A 228 -6.54 -15.10 -20.86
CA ASN A 228 -7.13 -15.96 -21.86
C ASN A 228 -6.36 -15.96 -23.18
N ASP A 229 -5.67 -14.89 -23.52
CA ASP A 229 -4.82 -14.77 -24.70
C ASP A 229 -3.45 -15.47 -24.52
N MET A 230 -3.08 -15.92 -23.31
CA MET A 230 -1.86 -16.66 -23.03
C MET A 230 -1.99 -18.15 -23.43
N PRO A 231 -0.87 -18.82 -23.77
CA PRO A 231 -0.85 -20.27 -23.97
C PRO A 231 -1.31 -21.01 -22.71
N LYS A 232 -2.33 -21.86 -22.83
CA LYS A 232 -2.82 -22.69 -21.73
C LYS A 232 -1.87 -23.87 -21.50
N GLY A 233 -1.69 -24.25 -20.24
CA GLY A 233 -0.83 -25.37 -19.87
C GLY A 233 -0.32 -25.31 -18.45
N SER A 234 0.52 -26.28 -18.10
CA SER A 234 1.19 -26.34 -16.81
C SER A 234 2.69 -26.59 -17.03
N TRP A 235 3.51 -25.81 -16.35
CA TRP A 235 4.98 -25.87 -16.46
C TRP A 235 5.57 -25.92 -15.07
N THR A 236 6.43 -26.90 -14.83
CA THR A 236 7.15 -27.06 -13.56
C THR A 236 8.63 -26.79 -13.76
N HIS A 237 9.20 -25.99 -12.87
CA HIS A 237 10.64 -25.74 -12.83
C HIS A 237 11.16 -25.94 -11.42
N SER A 238 12.36 -26.53 -11.31
CA SER A 238 13.04 -26.74 -10.04
C SER A 238 14.43 -26.11 -10.09
N MET A 239 14.83 -25.51 -8.97
CA MET A 239 16.18 -25.00 -8.76
C MET A 239 16.69 -25.40 -7.39
N ARG A 240 18.00 -25.54 -7.26
CA ARG A 240 18.66 -25.80 -5.97
C ARG A 240 19.42 -24.57 -5.53
N ILE A 241 19.25 -24.21 -4.26
CA ILE A 241 19.99 -23.14 -3.60
C ILE A 241 20.79 -23.72 -2.42
N ASP A 242 21.80 -22.98 -1.96
CA ASP A 242 22.71 -23.47 -0.91
C ASP A 242 22.00 -23.73 0.44
N GLY A 243 20.96 -22.92 0.77
CA GLY A 243 20.33 -22.95 2.08
C GLY A 243 21.28 -22.48 3.20
N TYR A 244 20.90 -22.73 4.46
CA TYR A 244 21.73 -22.39 5.62
C TYR A 244 22.49 -23.59 6.19
N GLU A 245 21.82 -24.71 6.36
CA GLU A 245 22.40 -25.93 6.96
C GLU A 245 22.58 -27.02 5.91
N SER A 246 21.77 -27.01 4.86
CA SER A 246 21.80 -27.96 3.77
C SER A 246 21.18 -27.34 2.52
N PRO A 247 21.55 -27.82 1.32
CA PRO A 247 20.92 -27.40 0.08
C PRO A 247 19.39 -27.57 0.12
N ILE A 248 18.67 -26.60 -0.46
CA ILE A 248 17.22 -26.59 -0.54
C ILE A 248 16.81 -26.67 -2.01
N ASP A 249 15.92 -27.60 -2.35
CA ASP A 249 15.28 -27.68 -3.65
C ASP A 249 13.99 -26.86 -3.64
N LEU A 250 13.92 -25.86 -4.50
CA LEU A 250 12.72 -25.05 -4.73
C LEU A 250 12.06 -25.53 -6.00
N THR A 251 10.78 -25.84 -5.93
CA THR A 251 9.99 -26.24 -7.11
C THR A 251 8.77 -25.36 -7.20
N ALA A 252 8.51 -24.83 -8.39
CA ALA A 252 7.31 -24.06 -8.67
C ALA A 252 6.61 -24.60 -9.92
N THR A 253 5.30 -24.68 -9.87
CA THR A 253 4.43 -25.05 -10.99
C THR A 253 3.54 -23.89 -11.36
N LEU A 254 3.70 -23.38 -12.58
CA LEU A 254 2.83 -22.38 -13.19
C LEU A 254 1.74 -23.08 -13.99
N THR A 255 0.49 -22.82 -13.69
CA THR A 255 -0.67 -23.29 -14.48
C THR A 255 -1.45 -22.11 -15.00
N ILE A 256 -1.68 -22.05 -16.32
CA ILE A 256 -2.52 -21.04 -16.99
C ILE A 256 -3.78 -21.73 -17.48
N GLY A 257 -4.90 -21.38 -16.87
CA GLY A 257 -6.25 -21.84 -17.18
C GLY A 257 -7.10 -20.78 -17.87
N ASP A 258 -8.42 -20.98 -17.89
CA ASP A 258 -9.37 -20.03 -18.42
C ASP A 258 -9.61 -18.89 -17.42
N GLY A 259 -9.03 -17.72 -17.73
CA GLY A 259 -9.13 -16.52 -16.89
C GLY A 259 -8.34 -16.56 -15.58
N GLU A 260 -7.51 -17.58 -15.37
CA GLU A 260 -6.75 -17.74 -14.12
C GLU A 260 -5.29 -18.14 -14.35
N ILE A 261 -4.43 -17.71 -13.43
CA ILE A 261 -3.04 -18.16 -13.29
C ILE A 261 -2.87 -18.68 -11.88
N VAL A 262 -2.37 -19.91 -11.76
CA VAL A 262 -2.05 -20.53 -10.46
C VAL A 262 -0.56 -20.80 -10.41
N VAL A 263 0.08 -20.44 -9.30
CA VAL A 263 1.48 -20.76 -8.99
C VAL A 263 1.50 -21.55 -7.68
N ASP A 264 1.99 -22.77 -7.74
CA ASP A 264 2.12 -23.69 -6.61
C ASP A 264 3.60 -24.05 -6.37
#